data_69e1998d1768389ed83c4f45969f196d
#
_entry.id   69e1998d1768389ed83c4f45969f196d
#
_cell.length_a   1.000
_cell.length_b   1.000
_cell.length_c   1.000
_cell.angle_alpha   90.00
_cell.angle_beta   90.00
_cell.angle_gamma   90.00
#
_symmetry.space_group_name_H-M   'P 1'
#
loop_
_entity.id
_entity.type
_entity.pdbx_description
1 polymer ?
#
loop_
_entity_poly.entity_id
_entity_poly.type
_entity_poly.pdbx_seq_one_letter_code
_entity_poly.pdbx_strand_id
1 'polypeptide(L)'
;MTITTERPTTTDASTAGGRAPRVTAKAAAPFAEPVVVENPLPSRISGTVPTMAPSAAAHLTDTQVEALAAELDALREEVVASRGEADAQYIHRIIRLQRGLELGGRGALIFSLNPAAWLAGTAALTVAKILDNMELGHNILHGQWDWMKDPKIHSTTWEWDHASPAKSWQRSHNYEHHTFTNVRGRDRDLGYAVMRVTPEQPWKPTDLFQPLTNLGLSLIFEHGIAIYDIELEKVAEGTKPWSQAKAELKTLWRKTRKQLAKDYVLFPLLSGPGFLHTAAANFTANTLRNIWSHAVIFCGHFPDGVETFEESRLDGETQGEWYVRQMLGSANLTGSPVFHLMTGNLSHQIEHHLFPDLPSNRYAQIAPRVREICERYDLPYTAGSLPRQYGKVLRKIVRYAFPGGGPKPAAQAA
;
A
#
# COMPACT_ATOMS: atom_id res chain seq x y z
N MET A 1 3.28 -47.62 54.70
CA MET A 1 1.87 -47.58 55.06
C MET A 1 1.15 -47.26 53.74
N THR A 2 0.92 -48.27 52.95
CA THR A 2 -0.22 -49.16 52.83
C THR A 2 -1.48 -48.43 52.43
N ILE A 3 -1.82 -48.60 51.11
CA ILE A 3 -3.09 -49.09 50.53
C ILE A 3 -4.23 -48.05 50.55
N THR A 4 -5.05 -47.86 49.51
CA THR A 4 -5.78 -48.82 48.67
C THR A 4 -6.37 -48.14 47.42
N THR A 5 -6.44 -48.90 46.38
CA THR A 5 -7.20 -48.83 45.12
C THR A 5 -8.71 -48.78 45.36
N GLU A 6 -9.45 -48.08 44.48
CA GLU A 6 -10.74 -48.59 43.98
C GLU A 6 -11.10 -47.99 42.63
N ARG A 7 -11.39 -48.91 41.69
CA ARG A 7 -12.17 -48.72 40.46
C ARG A 7 -13.58 -49.19 40.69
N PRO A 8 -14.60 -48.64 40.06
CA PRO A 8 -15.56 -49.49 39.37
C PRO A 8 -15.91 -48.96 37.97
N THR A 9 -15.87 -49.85 37.05
CA THR A 9 -16.91 -50.60 36.31
C THR A 9 -17.69 -49.82 35.26
N THR A 10 -17.53 -50.35 34.07
CA THR A 10 -18.20 -50.21 32.79
C THR A 10 -19.74 -50.26 32.89
N THR A 11 -20.41 -49.43 32.04
CA THR A 11 -21.64 -49.84 31.35
C THR A 11 -21.64 -49.31 29.90
N ASP A 12 -21.93 -50.23 29.02
CA ASP A 12 -22.19 -50.14 27.62
C ASP A 12 -23.45 -49.33 27.30
N ALA A 13 -23.48 -48.60 26.18
CA ALA A 13 -24.58 -48.65 25.23
C ALA A 13 -24.40 -47.68 24.03
N SER A 14 -24.33 -48.28 22.84
CA SER A 14 -25.15 -48.00 21.65
C SER A 14 -24.90 -46.75 20.82
N THR A 15 -24.22 -46.94 19.69
CA THR A 15 -24.59 -46.56 18.31
C THR A 15 -25.43 -45.29 18.12
N ALA A 16 -24.79 -44.25 17.54
CA ALA A 16 -25.41 -43.44 16.49
C ALA A 16 -24.30 -42.84 15.62
N GLY A 17 -24.24 -43.29 14.37
CA GLY A 17 -23.33 -42.72 13.36
C GLY A 17 -23.71 -41.29 13.00
N GLY A 18 -22.91 -40.35 13.42
CA GLY A 18 -22.95 -38.95 12.99
C GLY A 18 -21.76 -38.70 12.07
N ARG A 19 -22.03 -38.65 10.76
CA ARG A 19 -21.09 -38.16 9.75
C ARG A 19 -20.61 -36.75 10.16
N ALA A 20 -19.33 -36.60 10.41
CA ALA A 20 -18.70 -35.28 10.54
C ALA A 20 -18.96 -34.45 9.26
N PRO A 21 -19.34 -33.18 9.39
CA PRO A 21 -19.50 -32.33 8.23
C PRO A 21 -18.15 -32.17 7.53
N ARG A 22 -18.11 -32.49 6.23
CA ARG A 22 -17.01 -32.10 5.34
C ARG A 22 -16.94 -30.56 5.37
N VAL A 23 -15.94 -30.02 6.00
CA VAL A 23 -15.53 -28.62 5.83
C VAL A 23 -14.93 -28.55 4.42
N THR A 24 -15.73 -28.09 3.47
CA THR A 24 -15.22 -27.60 2.19
C THR A 24 -14.40 -26.35 2.55
N ALA A 25 -13.09 -26.43 2.34
CA ALA A 25 -12.21 -25.27 2.45
C ALA A 25 -12.65 -24.28 1.36
N LYS A 26 -13.44 -23.28 1.76
CA LYS A 26 -13.65 -22.07 0.98
C LYS A 26 -12.29 -21.39 0.95
N ALA A 27 -11.71 -21.17 -0.23
CA ALA A 27 -10.48 -20.42 -0.38
C ALA A 27 -10.66 -19.09 0.38
N ALA A 28 -9.89 -18.89 1.43
CA ALA A 28 -9.96 -17.68 2.20
C ALA A 28 -9.44 -16.55 1.31
N ALA A 29 -10.28 -15.56 1.05
CA ALA A 29 -9.78 -14.27 0.59
C ALA A 29 -8.66 -13.81 1.54
N PRO A 30 -7.57 -13.20 1.06
CA PRO A 30 -6.39 -12.90 1.87
C PRO A 30 -6.65 -11.94 3.05
N PHE A 31 -7.86 -11.40 3.16
CA PHE A 31 -8.25 -10.48 4.22
C PHE A 31 -9.59 -10.90 4.86
N ALA A 32 -9.68 -10.83 6.19
CA ALA A 32 -10.90 -11.13 6.92
C ALA A 32 -12.04 -10.20 6.47
N GLU A 33 -13.22 -10.77 6.21
CA GLU A 33 -14.41 -10.03 5.78
C GLU A 33 -14.73 -8.91 6.80
N PRO A 34 -14.82 -7.65 6.36
CA PRO A 34 -15.42 -6.60 7.16
C PRO A 34 -16.94 -6.77 7.17
N VAL A 35 -17.55 -6.37 8.27
CA VAL A 35 -19.01 -6.29 8.41
C VAL A 35 -19.56 -5.47 7.26
N VAL A 36 -20.36 -6.09 6.40
CA VAL A 36 -21.04 -5.43 5.29
C VAL A 36 -22.09 -4.50 5.89
N VAL A 37 -21.83 -3.21 5.83
CA VAL A 37 -22.87 -2.19 6.01
C VAL A 37 -23.43 -1.90 4.63
N GLU A 38 -24.65 -2.37 4.35
CA GLU A 38 -25.38 -2.00 3.15
C GLU A 38 -25.62 -0.49 3.15
N ASN A 39 -24.97 0.23 2.25
CA ASN A 39 -25.27 1.63 1.98
C ASN A 39 -26.00 1.74 0.64
N PRO A 40 -27.17 2.40 0.59
CA PRO A 40 -27.84 2.69 -0.66
C PRO A 40 -27.02 3.69 -1.48
N LEU A 41 -26.78 3.35 -2.74
CA LEU A 41 -26.06 4.17 -3.71
C LEU A 41 -26.76 5.51 -3.95
N PRO A 42 -26.06 6.64 -4.05
CA PRO A 42 -26.66 7.89 -4.50
C PRO A 42 -27.05 7.80 -5.99
N SER A 43 -28.26 8.28 -6.29
CA SER A 43 -28.87 8.29 -7.61
C SER A 43 -28.04 9.01 -8.67
N ARG A 44 -28.01 8.43 -9.86
CA ARG A 44 -27.35 8.82 -11.11
C ARG A 44 -27.27 10.33 -11.34
N ILE A 45 -26.04 10.81 -11.52
CA ILE A 45 -25.81 12.11 -12.18
C ILE A 45 -25.94 11.89 -13.69
N SER A 46 -26.96 12.48 -14.28
CA SER A 46 -27.16 12.50 -15.73
C SER A 46 -26.17 13.47 -16.37
N GLY A 47 -25.10 12.94 -16.90
CA GLY A 47 -24.15 13.61 -17.78
C GLY A 47 -23.58 12.56 -18.72
N THR A 48 -23.41 12.90 -20.01
CA THR A 48 -22.74 12.02 -20.98
C THR A 48 -21.34 11.70 -20.49
N VAL A 49 -21.16 10.49 -19.94
CA VAL A 49 -19.85 9.97 -19.54
C VAL A 49 -19.03 9.72 -20.82
N PRO A 50 -17.81 10.26 -20.96
CA PRO A 50 -16.94 9.92 -22.08
C PRO A 50 -16.73 8.40 -22.12
N THR A 51 -16.95 7.77 -23.26
CA THR A 51 -16.68 6.34 -23.47
C THR A 51 -15.18 6.09 -23.21
N MET A 52 -14.88 5.22 -22.26
CA MET A 52 -13.49 4.80 -21.99
C MET A 52 -12.88 4.14 -23.22
N ALA A 53 -11.57 4.27 -23.36
CA ALA A 53 -10.81 3.45 -24.29
C ALA A 53 -10.98 1.95 -23.89
N PRO A 54 -11.07 1.03 -24.86
CA PRO A 54 -11.12 -0.40 -24.55
C PRO A 54 -9.92 -0.79 -23.68
N SER A 55 -10.17 -1.63 -22.67
CA SER A 55 -9.09 -2.19 -21.84
C SER A 55 -8.09 -2.96 -22.71
N ALA A 56 -6.82 -2.92 -22.37
CA ALA A 56 -5.78 -3.72 -23.03
C ALA A 56 -6.07 -5.23 -22.97
N ALA A 57 -6.89 -5.67 -22.01
CA ALA A 57 -7.32 -7.08 -21.88
C ALA A 57 -8.61 -7.41 -22.66
N ALA A 58 -9.19 -6.49 -23.42
CA ALA A 58 -10.48 -6.70 -24.11
C ALA A 58 -10.46 -7.84 -25.15
N HIS A 59 -9.29 -8.30 -25.56
CA HIS A 59 -9.09 -9.41 -26.50
C HIS A 59 -9.10 -10.79 -25.83
N LEU A 60 -8.97 -10.85 -24.49
CA LEU A 60 -8.94 -12.12 -23.78
C LEU A 60 -10.34 -12.77 -23.72
N THR A 61 -10.39 -14.07 -23.95
CA THR A 61 -11.57 -14.89 -23.66
C THR A 61 -11.59 -15.33 -22.21
N ASP A 62 -12.78 -15.69 -21.69
CA ASP A 62 -12.94 -16.19 -20.31
C ASP A 62 -11.99 -17.38 -20.03
N THR A 63 -11.86 -18.30 -20.96
CA THR A 63 -10.93 -19.45 -20.85
C THR A 63 -9.46 -19.00 -20.74
N GLN A 64 -9.07 -17.94 -21.44
CA GLN A 64 -7.71 -17.39 -21.32
C GLN A 64 -7.51 -16.69 -19.96
N VAL A 65 -8.51 -16.01 -19.48
CA VAL A 65 -8.48 -15.37 -18.14
C VAL A 65 -8.39 -16.42 -17.03
N GLU A 66 -9.12 -17.53 -17.13
CA GLU A 66 -9.02 -18.67 -16.20
C GLU A 66 -7.65 -19.34 -16.26
N ALA A 67 -7.09 -19.57 -17.47
CA ALA A 67 -5.76 -20.13 -17.63
C ALA A 67 -4.66 -19.23 -17.04
N LEU A 68 -4.75 -17.92 -17.27
CA LEU A 68 -3.86 -16.91 -16.68
C LEU A 68 -3.94 -16.96 -15.14
N ALA A 69 -5.15 -17.03 -14.59
CA ALA A 69 -5.33 -17.12 -13.14
C ALA A 69 -4.66 -18.38 -12.58
N ALA A 70 -4.84 -19.52 -13.22
CA ALA A 70 -4.21 -20.77 -12.78
C ALA A 70 -2.68 -20.71 -12.80
N GLU A 71 -2.08 -20.04 -13.79
CA GLU A 71 -0.62 -19.83 -13.85
C GLU A 71 -0.13 -18.92 -12.70
N LEU A 72 -0.85 -17.83 -12.39
CA LEU A 72 -0.52 -16.93 -11.30
C LEU A 72 -0.72 -17.59 -9.93
N ASP A 73 -1.79 -18.39 -9.76
CA ASP A 73 -2.01 -19.16 -8.54
C ASP A 73 -0.89 -20.18 -8.32
N ALA A 74 -0.48 -20.92 -9.36
CA ALA A 74 0.64 -21.85 -9.28
C ALA A 74 1.95 -21.14 -8.90
N LEU A 75 2.21 -19.97 -9.47
CA LEU A 75 3.37 -19.15 -9.10
C LEU A 75 3.34 -18.72 -7.63
N ARG A 76 2.18 -18.28 -7.14
CA ARG A 76 1.99 -17.91 -5.74
C ARG A 76 2.19 -19.11 -4.81
N GLU A 77 1.61 -20.25 -5.12
CA GLU A 77 1.75 -21.48 -4.32
C GLU A 77 3.21 -21.93 -4.22
N GLU A 78 3.97 -21.87 -5.32
CA GLU A 78 5.41 -22.18 -5.32
C GLU A 78 6.19 -21.29 -4.35
N VAL A 79 5.92 -19.97 -4.36
CA VAL A 79 6.58 -19.05 -3.43
C VAL A 79 6.15 -19.34 -1.99
N VAL A 80 4.86 -19.56 -1.74
CA VAL A 80 4.34 -19.90 -0.41
C VAL A 80 4.98 -21.18 0.13
N ALA A 81 5.12 -22.21 -0.70
CA ALA A 81 5.75 -23.48 -0.32
C ALA A 81 7.26 -23.34 -0.04
N SER A 82 7.93 -22.39 -0.70
CA SER A 82 9.37 -22.15 -0.55
C SER A 82 9.75 -21.09 0.50
N ARG A 83 8.75 -20.48 1.19
CA ARG A 83 9.01 -19.55 2.30
C ARG A 83 9.75 -20.26 3.43
N GLY A 84 10.76 -19.58 4.02
CA GLY A 84 11.53 -20.21 5.08
C GLY A 84 12.55 -19.29 5.74
N GLU A 85 13.58 -19.91 6.31
CA GLU A 85 14.60 -19.26 7.12
C GLU A 85 15.31 -18.10 6.40
N ALA A 86 15.53 -18.21 5.08
CA ALA A 86 16.16 -17.15 4.29
C ALA A 86 15.33 -15.86 4.30
N ASP A 87 13.99 -15.98 4.20
CA ASP A 87 13.05 -14.86 4.25
C ASP A 87 13.00 -14.27 5.67
N ALA A 88 12.93 -15.13 6.69
CA ALA A 88 12.99 -14.70 8.09
C ALA A 88 14.29 -13.93 8.40
N GLN A 89 15.43 -14.41 7.93
CA GLN A 89 16.71 -13.72 8.07
C GLN A 89 16.76 -12.40 7.33
N TYR A 90 16.10 -12.30 6.19
CA TYR A 90 15.99 -11.03 5.44
C TYR A 90 15.33 -9.97 6.29
N ILE A 91 14.10 -10.18 6.76
CA ILE A 91 13.37 -9.16 7.52
C ILE A 91 14.09 -8.80 8.83
N HIS A 92 14.66 -9.77 9.53
CA HIS A 92 15.44 -9.50 10.73
C HIS A 92 16.72 -8.68 10.45
N ARG A 93 17.37 -8.87 9.27
CA ARG A 93 18.50 -8.04 8.85
C ARG A 93 18.07 -6.62 8.57
N ILE A 94 16.94 -6.42 7.89
CA ILE A 94 16.44 -5.08 7.60
C ILE A 94 16.05 -4.34 8.88
N ILE A 95 15.39 -5.01 9.83
CA ILE A 95 15.07 -4.43 11.14
C ILE A 95 16.35 -3.99 11.87
N ARG A 96 17.41 -4.84 11.89
CA ARG A 96 18.69 -4.48 12.51
C ARG A 96 19.35 -3.30 11.80
N LEU A 97 19.36 -3.29 10.48
CA LEU A 97 19.90 -2.20 9.68
C LEU A 97 19.18 -0.88 9.98
N GLN A 98 17.85 -0.88 9.92
CA GLN A 98 17.02 0.31 10.18
C GLN A 98 17.31 0.86 11.59
N ARG A 99 17.28 0.01 12.62
CA ARG A 99 17.56 0.41 14.01
C ARG A 99 19.00 0.90 14.21
N GLY A 100 19.97 0.25 13.55
CA GLY A 100 21.36 0.67 13.57
C GLY A 100 21.56 2.04 12.95
N LEU A 101 20.93 2.31 11.81
CA LEU A 101 20.93 3.61 11.13
C LEU A 101 20.25 4.68 11.97
N GLU A 102 19.10 4.38 12.59
CA GLU A 102 18.41 5.33 13.46
C GLU A 102 19.26 5.67 14.69
N LEU A 103 19.79 4.69 15.41
CA LEU A 103 20.64 4.92 16.58
C LEU A 103 21.93 5.64 16.20
N GLY A 104 22.61 5.23 15.14
CA GLY A 104 23.84 5.87 14.66
C GLY A 104 23.58 7.31 14.18
N GLY A 105 22.47 7.53 13.45
CA GLY A 105 22.05 8.86 13.01
C GLY A 105 21.72 9.78 14.18
N ARG A 106 20.96 9.30 15.17
CA ARG A 106 20.65 10.04 16.41
C ARG A 106 21.93 10.36 17.20
N GLY A 107 22.85 9.38 17.33
CA GLY A 107 24.14 9.58 17.97
C GLY A 107 25.03 10.63 17.29
N ALA A 108 25.11 10.58 15.95
CA ALA A 108 25.85 11.59 15.18
C ALA A 108 25.25 12.99 15.37
N LEU A 109 23.92 13.11 15.42
CA LEU A 109 23.22 14.39 15.59
C LEU A 109 23.39 15.03 16.98
N ILE A 110 23.86 14.30 17.98
CA ILE A 110 24.32 14.91 19.25
C ILE A 110 25.42 15.94 18.97
N PHE A 111 26.25 15.68 17.96
CA PHE A 111 27.34 16.55 17.52
C PHE A 111 26.94 17.40 16.29
N SER A 112 25.68 17.76 16.16
CA SER A 112 25.10 18.42 14.96
C SER A 112 25.68 19.80 14.63
N LEU A 113 26.44 20.44 15.53
CA LEU A 113 27.21 21.63 15.23
C LEU A 113 28.40 21.34 14.29
N ASN A 114 28.87 20.09 14.22
CA ASN A 114 29.85 19.65 13.24
C ASN A 114 29.12 19.33 11.91
N PRO A 115 29.46 19.98 10.78
CA PRO A 115 28.77 19.78 9.52
C PRO A 115 28.84 18.32 9.00
N ALA A 116 29.94 17.62 9.21
CA ALA A 116 30.08 16.21 8.79
C ALA A 116 29.17 15.30 9.63
N ALA A 117 29.09 15.51 10.93
CA ALA A 117 28.19 14.79 11.82
C ALA A 117 26.72 15.08 11.48
N TRP A 118 26.39 16.35 11.18
CA TRP A 118 25.05 16.74 10.74
C TRP A 118 24.64 16.04 9.42
N LEU A 119 25.51 16.07 8.42
CA LEU A 119 25.26 15.41 7.12
C LEU A 119 25.12 13.90 7.29
N ALA A 120 26.07 13.25 7.97
CA ALA A 120 26.05 11.80 8.19
C ALA A 120 24.81 11.38 9.00
N GLY A 121 24.52 12.10 10.09
CA GLY A 121 23.37 11.84 10.95
C GLY A 121 22.04 12.03 10.22
N THR A 122 21.89 13.10 9.43
CA THR A 122 20.70 13.37 8.63
C THR A 122 20.50 12.31 7.55
N ALA A 123 21.56 11.91 6.83
CA ALA A 123 21.50 10.87 5.81
C ALA A 123 21.10 9.52 6.41
N ALA A 124 21.77 9.10 7.51
CA ALA A 124 21.44 7.85 8.19
C ALA A 124 20.00 7.82 8.69
N LEU A 125 19.53 8.93 9.28
CA LEU A 125 18.17 9.05 9.78
C LEU A 125 17.14 9.05 8.62
N THR A 126 17.46 9.70 7.50
CA THR A 126 16.62 9.67 6.29
C THR A 126 16.43 8.25 5.78
N VAL A 127 17.52 7.50 5.63
CA VAL A 127 17.47 6.09 5.18
C VAL A 127 16.71 5.23 6.18
N ALA A 128 16.96 5.41 7.50
CA ALA A 128 16.25 4.68 8.55
C ALA A 128 14.73 4.90 8.46
N LYS A 129 14.28 6.15 8.28
CA LYS A 129 12.85 6.49 8.17
C LYS A 129 12.22 5.98 6.87
N ILE A 130 12.95 5.98 5.76
CA ILE A 130 12.48 5.38 4.50
C ILE A 130 12.31 3.88 4.68
N LEU A 131 13.28 3.17 5.25
CA LEU A 131 13.19 1.74 5.50
C LEU A 131 12.06 1.38 6.47
N ASP A 132 11.88 2.17 7.54
CA ASP A 132 10.78 1.98 8.49
C ASP A 132 9.40 2.12 7.82
N ASN A 133 9.26 3.08 6.93
CA ASN A 133 7.99 3.33 6.24
C ASN A 133 7.74 2.33 5.10
N MET A 134 8.71 2.17 4.18
CA MET A 134 8.52 1.45 2.93
C MET A 134 8.73 -0.06 3.08
N GLU A 135 9.87 -0.50 3.62
CA GLU A 135 10.19 -1.93 3.67
C GLU A 135 9.64 -2.62 4.91
N LEU A 136 9.66 -1.95 6.07
CA LEU A 136 9.17 -2.57 7.30
C LEU A 136 7.68 -2.33 7.50
N GLY A 137 7.27 -1.07 7.69
CA GLY A 137 5.89 -0.75 8.04
C GLY A 137 4.91 -1.24 7.00
N HIS A 138 5.08 -0.83 5.75
CA HIS A 138 4.21 -1.22 4.65
C HIS A 138 4.06 -2.75 4.53
N ASN A 139 5.18 -3.47 4.39
CA ASN A 139 5.17 -4.89 4.11
C ASN A 139 4.76 -5.75 5.32
N ILE A 140 5.14 -5.38 6.54
CA ILE A 140 4.68 -6.08 7.74
C ILE A 140 3.17 -5.88 7.93
N LEU A 141 2.65 -4.68 7.69
CA LEU A 141 1.21 -4.40 7.82
C LEU A 141 0.37 -5.09 6.74
N HIS A 142 0.96 -5.49 5.62
CA HIS A 142 0.35 -6.40 4.65
C HIS A 142 0.28 -7.86 5.11
N GLY A 143 0.86 -8.22 6.25
CA GLY A 143 0.88 -9.58 6.76
C GLY A 143 1.91 -10.49 6.07
N GLN A 144 2.84 -9.92 5.30
CA GLN A 144 3.84 -10.68 4.54
C GLN A 144 4.73 -11.58 5.40
N TRP A 145 4.81 -11.29 6.70
CA TRP A 145 5.66 -11.98 7.68
C TRP A 145 4.86 -12.74 8.75
N ASP A 146 3.52 -12.73 8.69
CA ASP A 146 2.65 -13.34 9.71
C ASP A 146 2.81 -14.87 9.79
N TRP A 147 3.25 -15.51 8.70
CA TRP A 147 3.57 -16.94 8.65
C TRP A 147 4.67 -17.36 9.64
N MET A 148 5.56 -16.42 10.05
CA MET A 148 6.60 -16.67 11.06
C MET A 148 6.03 -16.84 12.47
N LYS A 149 4.79 -16.39 12.71
CA LYS A 149 4.14 -16.39 14.04
C LYS A 149 4.96 -15.68 15.12
N ASP A 150 5.81 -14.72 14.72
CA ASP A 150 6.55 -13.87 15.65
C ASP A 150 5.68 -12.66 16.05
N PRO A 151 5.25 -12.55 17.34
CA PRO A 151 4.40 -11.45 17.77
C PRO A 151 5.09 -10.07 17.69
N LYS A 152 6.40 -10.01 17.47
CA LYS A 152 7.17 -8.76 17.28
C LYS A 152 7.21 -8.31 15.82
N ILE A 153 6.88 -9.20 14.88
CA ILE A 153 6.90 -8.94 13.43
C ILE A 153 5.59 -9.49 12.84
N HIS A 154 4.45 -8.95 13.29
CA HIS A 154 3.14 -9.42 12.88
C HIS A 154 2.23 -8.24 12.55
N SER A 155 1.41 -8.35 11.53
CA SER A 155 0.55 -7.29 11.01
C SER A 155 -0.41 -6.71 12.07
N THR A 156 -0.83 -7.52 13.03
CA THR A 156 -1.76 -7.11 14.10
C THR A 156 -1.09 -6.39 15.29
N THR A 157 0.22 -6.47 15.42
CA THR A 157 0.98 -5.94 16.56
C THR A 157 2.01 -4.88 16.17
N TRP A 158 2.39 -4.83 14.89
CA TRP A 158 3.35 -3.87 14.40
C TRP A 158 2.77 -2.45 14.35
N GLU A 159 3.56 -1.49 14.80
CA GLU A 159 3.25 -0.07 14.66
C GLU A 159 4.50 0.66 14.16
N TRP A 160 4.34 1.51 13.18
CA TRP A 160 5.42 2.20 12.47
C TRP A 160 5.61 3.66 12.94
N ASP A 161 6.77 4.25 12.63
CA ASP A 161 7.07 5.67 12.88
C ASP A 161 6.47 6.56 11.76
N HIS A 162 5.14 6.48 11.61
CA HIS A 162 4.35 7.21 10.62
C HIS A 162 3.12 7.82 11.31
N ALA A 163 2.63 8.95 10.81
CA ALA A 163 1.49 9.63 11.43
C ALA A 163 0.21 8.78 11.41
N SER A 164 -0.07 8.07 10.30
CA SER A 164 -1.23 7.18 10.21
C SER A 164 -1.10 6.00 11.18
N PRO A 165 -2.13 5.71 12.01
CA PRO A 165 -2.19 4.49 12.79
C PRO A 165 -2.25 3.26 11.89
N ALA A 166 -1.51 2.18 12.25
CA ALA A 166 -1.44 0.95 11.46
C ALA A 166 -2.82 0.42 11.06
N LYS A 167 -3.77 0.38 12.01
CA LYS A 167 -5.13 -0.10 11.77
C LYS A 167 -5.93 0.72 10.76
N SER A 168 -5.75 2.06 10.78
CA SER A 168 -6.44 2.93 9.82
C SER A 168 -5.90 2.72 8.42
N TRP A 169 -4.58 2.66 8.32
CA TRP A 169 -3.88 2.41 7.06
C TRP A 169 -4.22 1.01 6.47
N GLN A 170 -4.27 -0.05 7.30
CA GLN A 170 -4.67 -1.38 6.84
C GLN A 170 -6.09 -1.39 6.25
N ARG A 171 -7.02 -0.60 6.80
CA ARG A 171 -8.36 -0.48 6.24
C ARG A 171 -8.36 0.21 4.88
N SER A 172 -7.75 1.40 4.79
CA SER A 172 -7.74 2.19 3.56
C SER A 172 -6.86 1.56 2.49
N HIS A 173 -5.69 1.04 2.85
CA HIS A 173 -4.74 0.52 1.89
C HIS A 173 -4.93 -0.97 1.60
N ASN A 174 -4.83 -1.86 2.62
CA ASN A 174 -4.91 -3.30 2.36
C ASN A 174 -6.29 -3.73 1.86
N TYR A 175 -7.37 -3.13 2.40
CA TYR A 175 -8.72 -3.51 1.99
C TYR A 175 -9.23 -2.65 0.84
N GLU A 176 -9.38 -1.33 1.03
CA GLU A 176 -10.02 -0.49 0.00
C GLU A 176 -9.16 -0.43 -1.26
N HIS A 177 -7.89 -0.04 -1.15
CA HIS A 177 -7.03 0.13 -2.32
C HIS A 177 -6.70 -1.20 -3.02
N HIS A 178 -6.21 -2.23 -2.31
CA HIS A 178 -5.85 -3.51 -2.94
C HIS A 178 -7.04 -4.29 -3.49
N THR A 179 -8.22 -4.19 -2.86
CA THR A 179 -9.43 -4.82 -3.40
C THR A 179 -9.92 -4.11 -4.65
N PHE A 180 -9.89 -2.77 -4.64
CA PHE A 180 -10.51 -1.94 -5.68
C PHE A 180 -9.50 -1.15 -6.52
N THR A 181 -8.27 -1.59 -6.60
CA THR A 181 -7.17 -0.88 -7.28
C THR A 181 -7.61 -0.20 -8.57
N ASN A 182 -7.46 1.12 -8.60
CA ASN A 182 -7.79 2.01 -9.72
C ASN A 182 -9.26 1.97 -10.19
N VAL A 183 -10.21 1.43 -9.39
CA VAL A 183 -11.65 1.51 -9.68
C VAL A 183 -12.19 2.86 -9.22
N ARG A 184 -12.68 3.67 -10.16
CA ARG A 184 -13.23 5.00 -9.87
C ARG A 184 -14.45 4.91 -8.95
N GLY A 185 -14.47 5.75 -7.92
CA GLY A 185 -15.54 5.75 -6.92
C GLY A 185 -15.37 4.73 -5.79
N ARG A 186 -14.47 3.75 -5.95
CA ARG A 186 -14.19 2.72 -4.92
C ARG A 186 -12.77 2.83 -4.38
N ASP A 187 -11.78 2.98 -5.24
CA ASP A 187 -10.39 3.23 -4.83
C ASP A 187 -10.20 4.72 -4.52
N ARG A 188 -10.11 5.03 -3.24
CA ARG A 188 -9.89 6.41 -2.78
C ARG A 188 -8.44 6.87 -2.97
N ASP A 189 -7.48 5.94 -3.14
CA ASP A 189 -6.09 6.26 -3.44
C ASP A 189 -5.93 6.86 -4.84
N LEU A 190 -6.95 6.70 -5.71
CA LEU A 190 -6.99 7.32 -7.03
C LEU A 190 -7.04 8.86 -6.92
N GLY A 191 -5.86 9.51 -6.94
CA GLY A 191 -5.70 10.94 -6.76
C GLY A 191 -5.86 11.42 -5.31
N TYR A 192 -5.90 10.51 -4.33
CA TYR A 192 -6.02 10.78 -2.89
C TYR A 192 -7.19 11.71 -2.54
N ALA A 193 -8.32 11.57 -3.24
CA ALA A 193 -9.54 12.38 -3.12
C ALA A 193 -9.35 13.90 -3.37
N VAL A 194 -8.13 14.38 -3.65
CA VAL A 194 -7.81 15.80 -3.80
C VAL A 194 -7.27 16.19 -5.17
N MET A 195 -7.00 15.20 -6.05
CA MET A 195 -6.46 15.43 -7.38
C MET A 195 -7.25 14.68 -8.45
N ARG A 196 -7.43 15.34 -9.58
CA ARG A 196 -7.95 14.71 -10.80
C ARG A 196 -6.79 14.06 -11.54
N VAL A 197 -6.78 12.73 -11.64
CA VAL A 197 -5.69 11.95 -12.27
C VAL A 197 -6.16 11.16 -13.49
N THR A 198 -7.46 11.20 -13.79
CA THR A 198 -8.05 10.58 -14.98
C THR A 198 -8.96 11.55 -15.73
N PRO A 199 -9.12 11.41 -17.06
CA PRO A 199 -9.97 12.29 -17.86
C PRO A 199 -11.46 12.13 -17.52
N GLU A 200 -11.86 10.98 -17.00
CA GLU A 200 -13.25 10.65 -16.66
C GLU A 200 -13.70 11.29 -15.35
N GLN A 201 -12.78 11.67 -14.48
CA GLN A 201 -13.12 12.45 -13.29
C GLN A 201 -13.60 13.84 -13.70
N PRO A 202 -14.76 14.33 -13.18
CA PRO A 202 -15.28 15.65 -13.53
C PRO A 202 -14.30 16.73 -13.07
N TRP A 203 -14.01 17.68 -13.96
CA TRP A 203 -13.17 18.83 -13.64
C TRP A 203 -13.88 19.79 -12.66
N LYS A 204 -13.14 20.29 -11.69
CA LYS A 204 -13.57 21.30 -10.72
C LYS A 204 -12.60 22.49 -10.76
N PRO A 205 -13.06 23.73 -10.47
CA PRO A 205 -12.16 24.91 -10.42
C PRO A 205 -10.98 24.73 -9.44
N THR A 206 -11.13 23.94 -8.39
CA THR A 206 -10.08 23.60 -7.44
C THR A 206 -8.95 22.80 -8.07
N ASP A 207 -9.18 22.09 -9.17
CA ASP A 207 -8.17 21.28 -9.85
C ASP A 207 -7.06 22.15 -10.47
N LEU A 208 -7.32 23.44 -10.73
CA LEU A 208 -6.28 24.38 -11.16
C LEU A 208 -5.11 24.46 -10.16
N PHE A 209 -5.37 24.21 -8.89
CA PHE A 209 -4.36 24.24 -7.84
C PHE A 209 -3.69 22.89 -7.59
N GLN A 210 -4.09 21.82 -8.30
CA GLN A 210 -3.56 20.48 -8.00
C GLN A 210 -2.04 20.31 -8.18
N PRO A 211 -1.30 21.07 -9.01
CA PRO A 211 0.16 21.02 -9.00
C PRO A 211 0.76 21.49 -7.66
N LEU A 212 0.15 22.51 -7.04
CA LEU A 212 0.54 23.02 -5.71
C LEU A 212 0.09 22.03 -4.61
N THR A 213 -1.11 21.47 -4.74
CA THR A 213 -1.62 20.41 -3.85
C THR A 213 -0.70 19.20 -3.87
N ASN A 214 -0.26 18.76 -5.05
CA ASN A 214 0.68 17.65 -5.18
C ASN A 214 2.04 17.96 -4.54
N LEU A 215 2.57 19.16 -4.76
CA LEU A 215 3.82 19.58 -4.11
C LEU A 215 3.65 19.61 -2.58
N GLY A 216 2.58 20.23 -2.07
CA GLY A 216 2.28 20.25 -0.64
C GLY A 216 2.15 18.84 -0.07
N LEU A 217 1.39 17.97 -0.73
CA LEU A 217 1.22 16.58 -0.32
C LEU A 217 2.55 15.82 -0.30
N SER A 218 3.42 16.03 -1.28
CA SER A 218 4.74 15.36 -1.30
C SER A 218 5.62 15.75 -0.10
N LEU A 219 5.52 16.98 0.40
CA LEU A 219 6.30 17.45 1.55
C LEU A 219 5.81 16.90 2.89
N ILE A 220 4.49 16.68 3.02
CA ILE A 220 3.84 16.25 4.27
C ILE A 220 3.09 14.92 4.09
N PHE A 221 3.55 14.05 3.23
CA PHE A 221 2.82 12.87 2.74
C PHE A 221 2.27 11.99 3.87
N GLU A 222 3.06 11.70 4.91
CA GLU A 222 2.61 10.92 6.06
C GLU A 222 1.39 11.52 6.77
N HIS A 223 1.37 12.85 6.92
CA HIS A 223 0.26 13.55 7.55
C HIS A 223 -0.95 13.66 6.62
N GLY A 224 -0.68 13.82 5.31
CA GLY A 224 -1.71 13.80 4.28
C GLY A 224 -2.47 12.48 4.29
N ILE A 225 -1.77 11.34 4.26
CA ILE A 225 -2.37 10.00 4.35
C ILE A 225 -3.11 9.83 5.68
N ALA A 226 -2.52 10.24 6.79
CA ALA A 226 -3.16 10.10 8.10
C ALA A 226 -4.48 10.87 8.23
N ILE A 227 -4.60 12.04 7.61
CA ILE A 227 -5.85 12.83 7.56
C ILE A 227 -6.83 12.20 6.57
N TYR A 228 -6.34 11.77 5.42
CA TYR A 228 -7.11 11.08 4.40
C TYR A 228 -7.80 9.80 4.95
N ASP A 229 -7.10 9.02 5.78
CA ASP A 229 -7.63 7.80 6.42
C ASP A 229 -8.83 8.08 7.36
N ILE A 230 -9.05 9.34 7.78
CA ILE A 230 -10.19 9.71 8.64
C ILE A 230 -11.49 9.84 7.85
N GLU A 231 -11.43 9.98 6.52
CA GLU A 231 -12.61 10.06 5.63
C GLU A 231 -13.59 11.17 6.04
N LEU A 232 -13.06 12.38 6.21
CA LEU A 232 -13.88 13.53 6.63
C LEU A 232 -14.98 13.88 5.60
N GLU A 233 -14.78 13.54 4.33
CA GLU A 233 -15.80 13.66 3.30
C GLU A 233 -17.03 12.80 3.59
N LYS A 234 -16.85 11.55 4.08
CA LYS A 234 -17.95 10.68 4.48
C LYS A 234 -18.73 11.24 5.68
N VAL A 235 -18.06 12.03 6.54
CA VAL A 235 -18.75 12.75 7.62
C VAL A 235 -19.60 13.90 7.07
N ALA A 236 -19.07 14.65 6.10
CA ALA A 236 -19.81 15.71 5.43
C ALA A 236 -21.02 15.19 4.65
N GLU A 237 -20.93 13.99 4.07
CA GLU A 237 -22.00 13.27 3.37
C GLU A 237 -23.00 12.59 4.33
N GLY A 238 -22.71 12.57 5.64
CA GLY A 238 -23.57 11.92 6.64
C GLY A 238 -23.48 10.38 6.67
N THR A 239 -22.56 9.79 5.91
CA THR A 239 -22.37 8.32 5.85
C THR A 239 -21.44 7.79 6.95
N LYS A 240 -20.65 8.68 7.59
CA LYS A 240 -19.79 8.36 8.74
C LYS A 240 -20.16 9.26 9.93
N PRO A 241 -20.43 8.70 11.15
CA PRO A 241 -20.78 9.51 12.31
C PRO A 241 -19.56 10.33 12.80
N TRP A 242 -19.80 11.60 13.16
CA TRP A 242 -18.74 12.48 13.71
C TRP A 242 -18.06 11.93 14.94
N SER A 243 -18.78 11.17 15.79
CA SER A 243 -18.20 10.50 16.97
C SER A 243 -17.06 9.54 16.61
N GLN A 244 -17.18 8.82 15.50
CA GLN A 244 -16.13 7.93 14.99
C GLN A 244 -14.93 8.73 14.48
N ALA A 245 -15.16 9.72 13.61
CA ALA A 245 -14.09 10.57 13.09
C ALA A 245 -13.33 11.29 14.23
N LYS A 246 -14.04 11.76 15.27
CA LYS A 246 -13.44 12.35 16.46
C LYS A 246 -12.54 11.38 17.23
N ALA A 247 -12.93 10.11 17.34
CA ALA A 247 -12.12 9.08 17.99
C ALA A 247 -10.84 8.78 17.18
N GLU A 248 -10.94 8.72 15.86
CA GLU A 248 -9.80 8.55 14.95
C GLU A 248 -8.86 9.75 15.00
N LEU A 249 -9.39 10.98 14.95
CA LEU A 249 -8.60 12.22 15.14
C LEU A 249 -7.85 12.24 16.48
N LYS A 250 -8.49 11.79 17.56
CA LYS A 250 -7.83 11.69 18.87
C LYS A 250 -6.68 10.67 18.85
N THR A 251 -6.83 9.58 18.12
CA THR A 251 -5.78 8.56 17.96
C THR A 251 -4.63 9.08 17.12
N LEU A 252 -4.93 9.71 15.99
CA LEU A 252 -3.96 10.40 15.15
C LEU A 252 -3.17 11.45 15.95
N TRP A 253 -3.85 12.32 16.66
CA TRP A 253 -3.21 13.36 17.48
C TRP A 253 -2.27 12.79 18.55
N ARG A 254 -2.68 11.70 19.23
CA ARG A 254 -1.83 11.04 20.23
C ARG A 254 -0.54 10.48 19.60
N LYS A 255 -0.62 9.93 18.39
CA LYS A 255 0.53 9.39 17.67
C LYS A 255 1.43 10.52 17.15
N THR A 256 0.85 11.50 16.45
CA THR A 256 1.56 12.65 15.90
C THR A 256 2.30 13.44 16.98
N ARG A 257 1.66 13.74 18.12
CA ARG A 257 2.33 14.47 19.22
C ARG A 257 3.53 13.73 19.81
N LYS A 258 3.49 12.38 19.86
CA LYS A 258 4.63 11.57 20.30
C LYS A 258 5.78 11.67 19.32
N GLN A 259 5.48 11.60 18.03
CA GLN A 259 6.47 11.73 16.96
C GLN A 259 7.09 13.14 16.96
N LEU A 260 6.26 14.18 17.05
CA LEU A 260 6.74 15.57 17.15
C LEU A 260 7.58 15.80 18.41
N ALA A 261 7.15 15.30 19.56
CA ALA A 261 7.92 15.39 20.80
C ALA A 261 9.27 14.64 20.69
N LYS A 262 9.29 13.46 20.07
CA LYS A 262 10.52 12.72 19.82
C LYS A 262 11.48 13.50 18.91
N ASP A 263 11.00 13.95 17.74
CA ASP A 263 11.86 14.47 16.69
C ASP A 263 12.21 15.96 16.87
N TYR A 264 11.34 16.75 17.51
CA TYR A 264 11.54 18.22 17.62
C TYR A 264 11.73 18.75 19.05
N VAL A 265 11.62 17.85 20.05
CA VAL A 265 11.91 18.23 21.45
C VAL A 265 12.98 17.33 22.04
N LEU A 266 12.74 16.02 22.16
CA LEU A 266 13.62 15.10 22.88
C LEU A 266 15.03 15.04 22.27
N PHE A 267 15.14 14.65 21.01
CA PHE A 267 16.46 14.52 20.37
C PHE A 267 17.18 15.85 20.15
N PRO A 268 16.51 16.96 19.77
CA PRO A 268 17.14 18.27 19.78
C PRO A 268 17.66 18.70 21.16
N LEU A 269 16.93 18.46 22.24
CA LEU A 269 17.42 18.75 23.62
C LEU A 269 18.68 17.97 23.97
N LEU A 270 18.80 16.72 23.54
CA LEU A 270 19.99 15.89 23.77
C LEU A 270 21.24 16.41 23.05
N SER A 271 21.11 17.20 22.00
CA SER A 271 22.23 17.85 21.31
C SER A 271 22.64 19.21 21.92
N GLY A 272 21.99 19.64 23.00
CA GLY A 272 22.34 20.87 23.73
C GLY A 272 22.41 22.09 22.81
N PRO A 273 23.59 22.73 22.64
CA PRO A 273 23.74 23.89 21.75
C PRO A 273 23.38 23.62 20.29
N GLY A 274 23.41 22.36 19.87
CA GLY A 274 23.02 21.88 18.53
C GLY A 274 21.51 21.75 18.33
N PHE A 275 20.67 22.18 19.27
CA PHE A 275 19.20 22.00 19.24
C PHE A 275 18.57 22.30 17.88
N LEU A 276 18.81 23.50 17.34
CA LEU A 276 18.21 23.91 16.07
C LEU A 276 18.76 23.12 14.88
N HIS A 277 20.03 22.75 14.91
CA HIS A 277 20.65 21.93 13.87
C HIS A 277 20.07 20.51 13.86
N THR A 278 19.86 19.91 15.03
CA THR A 278 19.21 18.60 15.15
C THR A 278 17.74 18.66 14.77
N ALA A 279 17.01 19.71 15.14
CA ALA A 279 15.63 19.91 14.70
C ALA A 279 15.54 20.04 13.17
N ALA A 280 16.46 20.80 12.55
CA ALA A 280 16.55 20.94 11.10
C ALA A 280 16.89 19.60 10.42
N ALA A 281 17.81 18.80 11.00
CA ALA A 281 18.15 17.46 10.50
C ALA A 281 16.93 16.52 10.53
N ASN A 282 16.16 16.52 11.62
CA ASN A 282 14.92 15.75 11.74
C ASN A 282 13.86 16.19 10.73
N PHE A 283 13.69 17.51 10.55
CA PHE A 283 12.79 18.07 9.54
C PHE A 283 13.19 17.61 8.12
N THR A 284 14.49 17.72 7.79
CA THR A 284 15.04 17.28 6.49
C THR A 284 14.79 15.79 6.27
N ALA A 285 15.08 14.94 7.27
CA ALA A 285 14.89 13.49 7.15
C ALA A 285 13.41 13.12 6.96
N ASN A 286 12.50 13.75 7.70
CA ASN A 286 11.06 13.53 7.54
C ASN A 286 10.57 13.98 6.17
N THR A 287 11.01 15.16 5.69
CA THR A 287 10.63 15.69 4.38
C THR A 287 11.15 14.82 3.24
N LEU A 288 12.41 14.38 3.30
CA LEU A 288 12.99 13.50 2.28
C LEU A 288 12.29 12.14 2.24
N ARG A 289 11.95 11.55 3.40
CA ARG A 289 11.14 10.35 3.47
C ARG A 289 9.76 10.55 2.82
N ASN A 290 9.08 11.68 3.11
CA ASN A 290 7.78 12.00 2.53
C ASN A 290 7.84 12.12 1.00
N ILE A 291 8.80 12.89 0.47
CA ILE A 291 9.01 13.05 -0.97
C ILE A 291 9.29 11.69 -1.64
N TRP A 292 10.13 10.87 -1.01
CA TRP A 292 10.48 9.55 -1.52
C TRP A 292 9.26 8.63 -1.59
N SER A 293 8.52 8.49 -0.48
CA SER A 293 7.33 7.63 -0.42
C SER A 293 6.26 8.10 -1.42
N HIS A 294 6.00 9.40 -1.49
CA HIS A 294 5.09 9.99 -2.48
C HIS A 294 5.51 9.65 -3.91
N ALA A 295 6.79 9.86 -4.26
CA ALA A 295 7.27 9.62 -5.62
C ALA A 295 7.15 8.14 -6.02
N VAL A 296 7.50 7.21 -5.13
CA VAL A 296 7.41 5.77 -5.39
C VAL A 296 5.95 5.34 -5.57
N ILE A 297 5.07 5.70 -4.64
CA ILE A 297 3.65 5.30 -4.67
C ILE A 297 2.94 5.88 -5.89
N PHE A 298 3.15 7.16 -6.20
CA PHE A 298 2.55 7.79 -7.38
C PHE A 298 3.03 7.18 -8.70
N CYS A 299 4.28 6.74 -8.77
CA CYS A 299 4.81 6.03 -9.93
C CYS A 299 4.28 4.61 -10.07
N GLY A 300 3.75 4.02 -9.01
CA GLY A 300 3.10 2.71 -9.05
C GLY A 300 1.70 2.75 -9.69
N HIS A 301 0.98 3.89 -9.60
CA HIS A 301 -0.45 3.92 -9.95
C HIS A 301 -0.84 4.97 -10.99
N PHE A 302 -0.04 6.04 -11.19
CA PHE A 302 -0.48 7.17 -12.02
C PHE A 302 0.33 7.45 -13.28
N PRO A 303 1.38 6.70 -13.68
CA PRO A 303 2.05 6.98 -14.94
C PRO A 303 1.16 6.64 -16.14
N ASP A 304 1.52 7.14 -17.32
CA ASP A 304 0.88 6.74 -18.56
C ASP A 304 1.09 5.24 -18.80
N GLY A 305 0.06 4.54 -19.24
CA GLY A 305 0.05 3.08 -19.45
C GLY A 305 -0.57 2.29 -18.31
N VAL A 306 -0.97 2.95 -17.22
CA VAL A 306 -1.78 2.35 -16.14
C VAL A 306 -3.24 2.67 -16.40
N GLU A 307 -4.09 1.65 -16.32
CA GLU A 307 -5.53 1.76 -16.53
C GLU A 307 -6.28 2.17 -15.25
N THR A 308 -7.44 2.78 -15.44
CA THR A 308 -8.46 3.00 -14.41
C THR A 308 -9.75 2.36 -14.86
N PHE A 309 -10.55 1.90 -13.91
CA PHE A 309 -11.71 1.05 -14.18
C PHE A 309 -13.02 1.69 -13.68
N GLU A 310 -14.13 1.30 -14.27
CA GLU A 310 -15.45 1.67 -13.79
C GLU A 310 -15.92 0.71 -12.69
N GLU A 311 -16.82 1.17 -11.82
CA GLU A 311 -17.38 0.35 -10.74
C GLU A 311 -18.14 -0.86 -11.28
N SER A 312 -18.78 -0.74 -12.42
CA SER A 312 -19.47 -1.85 -13.12
C SER A 312 -18.56 -3.03 -13.48
N ARG A 313 -17.21 -2.80 -13.51
CA ARG A 313 -16.24 -3.87 -13.73
C ARG A 313 -16.18 -4.87 -12.58
N LEU A 314 -16.63 -4.49 -11.40
CA LEU A 314 -16.66 -5.34 -10.22
C LEU A 314 -17.83 -6.34 -10.20
N ASP A 315 -18.84 -6.10 -11.05
CA ASP A 315 -20.06 -6.92 -11.09
C ASP A 315 -19.74 -8.32 -11.64
N GLY A 316 -19.67 -9.30 -10.73
CA GLY A 316 -19.31 -10.67 -11.08
C GLY A 316 -17.84 -10.89 -11.38
N GLU A 317 -16.94 -9.95 -11.01
CA GLU A 317 -15.48 -10.07 -11.25
C GLU A 317 -14.95 -11.41 -10.73
N THR A 318 -14.34 -12.18 -11.62
CA THR A 318 -13.67 -13.44 -11.29
C THR A 318 -12.27 -13.19 -10.74
N GLN A 319 -11.64 -14.21 -10.13
CA GLN A 319 -10.25 -14.11 -9.66
C GLN A 319 -9.28 -13.76 -10.80
N GLY A 320 -9.49 -14.31 -11.99
CA GLY A 320 -8.65 -14.01 -13.15
C GLY A 320 -8.81 -12.57 -13.64
N GLU A 321 -10.03 -12.05 -13.66
CA GLU A 321 -10.29 -10.65 -14.00
C GLU A 321 -9.71 -9.70 -12.96
N TRP A 322 -9.75 -10.05 -11.67
CA TRP A 322 -9.09 -9.32 -10.61
C TRP A 322 -7.57 -9.28 -10.83
N TYR A 323 -6.92 -10.42 -11.16
CA TYR A 323 -5.49 -10.45 -11.49
C TYR A 323 -5.16 -9.54 -12.69
N VAL A 324 -5.94 -9.62 -13.77
CA VAL A 324 -5.77 -8.74 -14.94
C VAL A 324 -5.88 -7.27 -14.53
N ARG A 325 -6.86 -6.92 -13.70
CA ARG A 325 -7.03 -5.55 -13.20
C ARG A 325 -5.86 -5.09 -12.34
N GLN A 326 -5.29 -5.94 -11.49
CA GLN A 326 -4.07 -5.61 -10.72
C GLN A 326 -2.87 -5.33 -11.63
N MET A 327 -2.66 -6.15 -12.67
CA MET A 327 -1.56 -5.96 -13.63
C MET A 327 -1.70 -4.67 -14.43
N LEU A 328 -2.91 -4.38 -14.93
CA LEU A 328 -3.17 -3.19 -15.74
C LEU A 328 -3.26 -1.90 -14.90
N GLY A 329 -3.64 -2.03 -13.63
CA GLY A 329 -3.77 -0.94 -12.66
C GLY A 329 -2.46 -0.53 -11.98
N SER A 330 -1.34 -1.17 -12.30
CA SER A 330 -0.06 -0.98 -11.63
C SER A 330 1.10 -0.81 -12.59
N ALA A 331 2.19 -0.19 -12.13
CA ALA A 331 3.42 -0.01 -12.91
C ALA A 331 4.67 -0.23 -12.07
N ASN A 332 5.67 -0.88 -12.63
CA ASN A 332 6.93 -1.16 -12.01
C ASN A 332 7.98 -0.05 -12.22
N LEU A 333 8.92 0.04 -11.28
CA LEU A 333 10.09 0.89 -11.37
C LEU A 333 11.34 0.03 -11.57
N THR A 334 12.18 0.39 -12.55
CA THR A 334 13.46 -0.28 -12.80
C THR A 334 14.57 0.37 -11.98
N GLY A 335 15.45 -0.44 -11.40
CA GLY A 335 16.56 0.06 -10.59
C GLY A 335 17.54 -1.00 -10.14
N SER A 336 18.47 -0.62 -9.26
CA SER A 336 19.43 -1.52 -8.61
C SER A 336 18.79 -2.24 -7.41
N PRO A 337 19.39 -3.32 -6.87
CA PRO A 337 18.92 -3.97 -5.65
C PRO A 337 18.77 -3.01 -4.46
N VAL A 338 19.67 -2.03 -4.33
CA VAL A 338 19.58 -0.99 -3.28
C VAL A 338 18.38 -0.08 -3.54
N PHE A 339 18.10 0.28 -4.78
CA PHE A 339 16.90 1.04 -5.14
C PHE A 339 15.63 0.26 -4.80
N HIS A 340 15.56 -1.02 -5.12
CA HIS A 340 14.43 -1.88 -4.79
C HIS A 340 14.21 -1.96 -3.28
N LEU A 341 15.28 -2.13 -2.49
CA LEU A 341 15.20 -2.08 -1.03
C LEU A 341 14.67 -0.73 -0.52
N MET A 342 15.19 0.38 -1.04
CA MET A 342 14.77 1.73 -0.62
C MET A 342 13.33 2.06 -1.01
N THR A 343 12.78 1.39 -2.00
CA THR A 343 11.35 1.50 -2.35
C THR A 343 10.46 0.55 -1.55
N GLY A 344 11.02 -0.24 -0.63
CA GLY A 344 10.25 -1.28 0.06
C GLY A 344 9.84 -2.42 -0.87
N ASN A 345 10.62 -2.68 -1.92
CA ASN A 345 10.28 -3.56 -3.04
C ASN A 345 8.98 -3.17 -3.78
N LEU A 346 8.36 -2.02 -3.46
CA LEU A 346 7.21 -1.45 -4.19
C LEU A 346 7.58 -0.97 -5.60
N SER A 347 8.86 -0.98 -5.96
CA SER A 347 9.29 -0.91 -7.36
C SER A 347 8.83 -2.10 -8.21
N HIS A 348 8.41 -3.19 -7.58
CA HIS A 348 7.70 -4.33 -8.16
C HIS A 348 6.20 -4.23 -7.86
N GLN A 349 5.59 -3.11 -8.26
CA GLN A 349 4.21 -2.78 -7.88
C GLN A 349 3.20 -3.77 -8.45
N ILE A 350 3.43 -4.27 -9.66
CA ILE A 350 2.57 -5.29 -10.29
C ILE A 350 2.57 -6.57 -9.44
N GLU A 351 3.73 -7.07 -9.06
CA GLU A 351 3.89 -8.26 -8.23
C GLU A 351 3.32 -8.06 -6.83
N HIS A 352 3.49 -6.86 -6.27
CA HIS A 352 2.93 -6.49 -4.99
C HIS A 352 1.39 -6.48 -5.01
N HIS A 353 0.78 -5.95 -6.06
CA HIS A 353 -0.67 -5.94 -6.21
C HIS A 353 -1.26 -7.32 -6.49
N LEU A 354 -0.55 -8.15 -7.26
CA LEU A 354 -0.94 -9.54 -7.48
C LEU A 354 -0.89 -10.37 -6.20
N PHE A 355 0.15 -10.17 -5.38
CA PHE A 355 0.46 -11.02 -4.23
C PHE A 355 0.90 -10.19 -3.02
N PRO A 356 0.03 -9.34 -2.44
CA PRO A 356 0.40 -8.41 -1.38
C PRO A 356 0.84 -9.08 -0.08
N ASP A 357 0.51 -10.37 0.10
CA ASP A 357 0.85 -11.19 1.26
C ASP A 357 2.16 -12.00 1.11
N LEU A 358 2.79 -11.97 -0.06
CA LEU A 358 4.08 -12.61 -0.24
C LEU A 358 5.23 -11.74 0.30
N PRO A 359 6.29 -12.34 0.88
CA PRO A 359 7.46 -11.61 1.34
C PRO A 359 8.05 -10.70 0.25
N SER A 360 8.25 -9.43 0.55
CA SER A 360 8.69 -8.39 -0.39
C SER A 360 9.99 -8.73 -1.13
N ASN A 361 10.91 -9.44 -0.47
CA ASN A 361 12.17 -9.89 -1.07
C ASN A 361 11.98 -10.92 -2.20
N ARG A 362 10.78 -11.49 -2.35
CA ARG A 362 10.45 -12.45 -3.40
C ARG A 362 9.96 -11.80 -4.70
N TYR A 363 9.54 -10.54 -4.66
CA TYR A 363 9.01 -9.87 -5.85
C TYR A 363 10.01 -9.81 -7.00
N ALA A 364 11.29 -9.49 -6.73
CA ALA A 364 12.34 -9.51 -7.75
C ALA A 364 12.55 -10.89 -8.39
N GLN A 365 12.29 -11.97 -7.65
CA GLN A 365 12.41 -13.35 -8.15
C GLN A 365 11.26 -13.70 -9.09
N ILE A 366 10.04 -13.25 -8.81
CA ILE A 366 8.86 -13.61 -9.59
C ILE A 366 8.57 -12.66 -10.75
N ALA A 367 9.08 -11.42 -10.69
CA ALA A 367 8.84 -10.41 -11.72
C ALA A 367 9.16 -10.86 -13.17
N PRO A 368 10.23 -11.61 -13.47
CA PRO A 368 10.46 -12.14 -14.80
C PRO A 368 9.33 -13.07 -15.27
N ARG A 369 8.84 -13.94 -14.39
CA ARG A 369 7.74 -14.91 -14.71
C ARG A 369 6.40 -14.18 -14.90
N VAL A 370 6.10 -13.19 -14.05
CA VAL A 370 4.90 -12.34 -14.25
C VAL A 370 4.96 -11.63 -15.60
N ARG A 371 6.12 -11.12 -15.97
CA ARG A 371 6.32 -10.50 -17.29
C ARG A 371 6.10 -11.49 -18.43
N GLU A 372 6.65 -12.71 -18.35
CA GLU A 372 6.45 -13.78 -19.33
C GLU A 372 4.97 -14.18 -19.48
N ILE A 373 4.22 -14.17 -18.37
CA ILE A 373 2.77 -14.38 -18.39
C ILE A 373 2.10 -13.22 -19.13
N CYS A 374 2.41 -11.95 -18.80
CA CYS A 374 1.88 -10.80 -19.54
C CYS A 374 2.15 -10.90 -21.04
N GLU A 375 3.39 -11.22 -21.44
CA GLU A 375 3.79 -11.37 -22.85
C GLU A 375 3.03 -12.49 -23.56
N ARG A 376 2.78 -13.64 -22.88
CA ARG A 376 2.04 -14.77 -23.43
C ARG A 376 0.58 -14.43 -23.73
N TYR A 377 -0.03 -13.58 -22.90
CA TYR A 377 -1.42 -13.17 -23.05
C TYR A 377 -1.57 -11.80 -23.74
N ASP A 378 -0.51 -11.27 -24.36
CA ASP A 378 -0.47 -9.95 -25.02
C ASP A 378 -0.99 -8.83 -24.11
N LEU A 379 -0.61 -8.87 -22.83
CA LEU A 379 -0.92 -7.85 -21.83
C LEU A 379 0.29 -6.92 -21.63
N PRO A 380 0.08 -5.61 -21.44
CA PRO A 380 1.17 -4.68 -21.16
C PRO A 380 1.75 -4.94 -19.76
N TYR A 381 3.08 -5.02 -19.67
CA TYR A 381 3.82 -4.99 -18.42
C TYR A 381 4.50 -3.62 -18.29
N THR A 382 3.80 -2.68 -17.65
CA THR A 382 4.24 -1.27 -17.57
C THR A 382 5.41 -1.13 -16.61
N ALA A 383 6.59 -0.73 -17.12
CA ALA A 383 7.80 -0.52 -16.32
C ALA A 383 8.64 0.66 -16.83
N GLY A 384 9.43 1.28 -15.94
CA GLY A 384 10.33 2.36 -16.31
C GLY A 384 11.15 2.91 -15.15
N SER A 385 12.15 3.76 -15.43
CA SER A 385 12.94 4.39 -14.38
C SER A 385 12.14 5.43 -13.59
N LEU A 386 12.45 5.61 -12.30
CA LEU A 386 11.77 6.58 -11.43
C LEU A 386 11.69 8.00 -12.05
N PRO A 387 12.77 8.60 -12.58
CA PRO A 387 12.66 9.94 -13.17
C PRO A 387 11.70 10.00 -14.36
N ARG A 388 11.68 8.94 -15.20
CA ARG A 388 10.79 8.87 -16.37
C ARG A 388 9.33 8.73 -15.95
N GLN A 389 9.04 7.83 -15.01
CA GLN A 389 7.67 7.59 -14.54
C GLN A 389 7.15 8.78 -13.75
N TYR A 390 7.96 9.35 -12.86
CA TYR A 390 7.57 10.54 -12.09
C TYR A 390 7.33 11.76 -12.99
N GLY A 391 8.16 11.93 -14.04
CA GLY A 391 7.92 12.96 -15.08
C GLY A 391 6.58 12.79 -15.81
N LYS A 392 6.15 11.54 -16.09
CA LYS A 392 4.81 11.25 -16.65
C LYS A 392 3.70 11.61 -15.66
N VAL A 393 3.86 11.24 -14.39
CA VAL A 393 2.92 11.57 -13.30
C VAL A 393 2.74 13.09 -13.18
N LEU A 394 3.85 13.84 -13.07
CA LEU A 394 3.80 15.31 -12.97
C LEU A 394 3.14 15.96 -14.20
N ARG A 395 3.46 15.46 -15.41
CA ARG A 395 2.81 15.92 -16.64
C ARG A 395 1.30 15.66 -16.60
N LYS A 396 0.87 14.49 -16.11
CA LYS A 396 -0.55 14.12 -15.96
C LYS A 396 -1.25 15.04 -14.97
N ILE A 397 -0.65 15.32 -13.82
CA ILE A 397 -1.17 16.25 -12.81
C ILE A 397 -1.35 17.66 -13.40
N VAL A 398 -0.36 18.18 -14.11
CA VAL A 398 -0.47 19.50 -14.78
C VAL A 398 -1.55 19.48 -15.86
N ARG A 399 -1.61 18.42 -16.68
CA ARG A 399 -2.59 18.28 -17.77
C ARG A 399 -4.03 18.30 -17.23
N TYR A 400 -4.30 17.54 -16.19
CA TYR A 400 -5.65 17.41 -15.63
C TYR A 400 -6.03 18.56 -14.67
N ALA A 401 -5.11 19.47 -14.39
CA ALA A 401 -5.43 20.73 -13.73
C ALA A 401 -6.38 21.61 -14.56
N PHE A 402 -6.38 21.44 -15.89
CA PHE A 402 -7.16 22.26 -16.81
C PHE A 402 -8.41 21.53 -17.31
N PRO A 403 -9.51 22.25 -17.61
CA PRO A 403 -10.68 21.66 -18.26
C PRO A 403 -10.30 21.08 -19.62
N GLY A 404 -10.89 19.94 -20.00
CA GLY A 404 -10.64 19.30 -21.28
C GLY A 404 -9.30 18.58 -21.41
N GLY A 405 -8.54 18.41 -20.33
CA GLY A 405 -7.24 17.69 -20.31
C GLY A 405 -7.29 16.20 -20.72
N GLY A 406 -8.48 15.64 -21.00
CA GLY A 406 -8.66 14.27 -21.49
C GLY A 406 -8.05 14.02 -22.87
N PRO A 407 -7.88 12.75 -23.28
CA PRO A 407 -7.50 12.41 -24.63
C PRO A 407 -8.52 13.03 -25.62
N LYS A 408 -8.02 13.57 -26.72
CA LYS A 408 -8.92 13.97 -27.81
C LYS A 408 -9.63 12.71 -28.29
N PRO A 409 -10.95 12.74 -28.55
CA PRO A 409 -11.63 11.64 -29.22
C PRO A 409 -10.81 11.30 -30.48
N ALA A 410 -10.54 10.01 -30.70
CA ALA A 410 -9.96 9.58 -31.95
C ALA A 410 -10.86 10.13 -33.06
N ALA A 411 -10.26 10.89 -34.00
CA ALA A 411 -10.99 11.37 -35.15
C ALA A 411 -11.63 10.14 -35.80
N GLN A 412 -12.97 10.09 -35.83
CA GLN A 412 -13.66 9.06 -36.58
C GLN A 412 -13.14 9.18 -37.99
N ALA A 413 -12.44 8.16 -38.46
CA ALA A 413 -12.02 8.04 -39.83
C ALA A 413 -13.32 8.06 -40.68
N ALA A 414 -13.48 9.14 -41.44
CA ALA A 414 -14.58 9.31 -42.36
C ALA A 414 -14.39 8.37 -43.58
#